data_b0d2cbc920b884355eb29fed173f874c
#
_entry.id   b0d2cbc920b884355eb29fed173f874c
#
_cell.length_a   1.000
_cell.length_b   1.000
_cell.length_c   1.000
_cell.angle_alpha   90.00
_cell.angle_beta   90.00
_cell.angle_gamma   90.00
#
_symmetry.space_group_name_H-M   'P 1'
#
loop_
_entity.id
_entity.type
_entity.pdbx_description
1 polymer ?
#
loop_
_entity_poly.entity_id
_entity_poly.type
_entity_poly.pdbx_seq_one_letter_code
_entity_poly.pdbx_strand_id
1 'polypeptide(L)'
;FDNGMNWNNALRYDVHNLDSSRSIAFGNTNKTADTDVKQQYLEFRSEGAKTFEPSEGLKVTPYAGVKLRHTLEGGYQERNAGDFNLNMNSGSETAVDSIVGLKLDYAGKDGWSASATLEGGPNLSYAKSQRTASLAGAGSQHFNVDDGQKGGGINSLTSVGVKYSSKESSLNLDAYNWKEDGISDKGVMLNFKKTF
;
A
#
# COMPACT_ATOMS: atom_id res chain seq x y z
N PHE A 1 -26.74 -8.81 6.70
CA PHE A 1 -27.56 -9.15 7.90
C PHE A 1 -28.76 -8.20 7.97
N ASP A 2 -29.88 -8.64 8.46
CA ASP A 2 -31.17 -7.88 8.51
C ASP A 2 -31.13 -6.62 9.38
N ASN A 3 -30.09 -6.41 10.15
CA ASN A 3 -29.90 -5.30 11.08
C ASN A 3 -29.00 -4.17 10.55
N GLY A 4 -28.74 -4.13 9.24
CA GLY A 4 -27.84 -3.16 8.61
C GLY A 4 -26.35 -3.41 8.82
N MET A 5 -25.99 -4.59 9.33
CA MET A 5 -24.59 -5.04 9.42
C MET A 5 -24.14 -5.68 8.12
N ASN A 6 -22.94 -5.37 7.69
CA ASN A 6 -22.27 -5.96 6.54
C ASN A 6 -20.95 -6.58 6.97
N TRP A 7 -20.59 -7.69 6.35
CA TRP A 7 -19.27 -8.28 6.49
C TRP A 7 -18.62 -8.34 5.12
N ASN A 8 -17.48 -7.69 4.97
CA ASN A 8 -16.76 -7.58 3.71
C ASN A 8 -15.44 -8.32 3.78
N ASN A 9 -15.14 -9.08 2.74
CA ASN A 9 -13.87 -9.72 2.55
C ASN A 9 -13.29 -9.29 1.20
N ALA A 10 -12.02 -8.96 1.17
CA ALA A 10 -11.31 -8.61 -0.05
C ALA A 10 -9.98 -9.35 -0.10
N LEU A 11 -9.63 -9.85 -1.28
CA LEU A 11 -8.35 -10.48 -1.57
C LEU A 11 -7.72 -9.72 -2.74
N ARG A 12 -6.45 -9.34 -2.57
CA ARG A 12 -5.63 -8.70 -3.59
C ARG A 12 -4.35 -9.49 -3.80
N TYR A 13 -3.99 -9.70 -5.05
CA TYR A 13 -2.72 -10.30 -5.42
C TYR A 13 -2.09 -9.50 -6.55
N ASP A 14 -0.87 -9.03 -6.33
CA ASP A 14 -0.10 -8.26 -7.30
C ASP A 14 1.26 -8.93 -7.56
N VAL A 15 1.73 -8.81 -8.78
CA VAL A 15 3.08 -9.22 -9.19
C VAL A 15 3.76 -8.03 -9.84
N HIS A 16 4.91 -7.66 -9.31
CA HIS A 16 5.75 -6.61 -9.84
C HIS A 16 7.07 -7.19 -10.33
N ASN A 17 7.47 -6.82 -11.54
CA ASN A 17 8.82 -7.04 -12.03
C ASN A 17 9.55 -5.69 -11.97
N LEU A 18 10.64 -5.64 -11.22
CA LEU A 18 11.41 -4.44 -10.96
C LEU A 18 12.78 -4.57 -11.63
N ASP A 19 13.06 -3.68 -12.55
CA ASP A 19 14.39 -3.54 -13.15
C ASP A 19 15.19 -2.53 -12.33
N SER A 20 16.41 -2.88 -11.96
CA SER A 20 17.28 -2.03 -11.15
C SER A 20 18.68 -2.00 -11.69
N SER A 21 19.32 -0.84 -11.61
CA SER A 21 20.71 -0.63 -11.98
C SER A 21 21.49 0.00 -10.84
N ARG A 22 22.67 -0.52 -10.54
CA ARG A 22 23.57 -0.02 -9.51
C ARG A 22 24.91 0.39 -10.11
N SER A 23 25.28 1.66 -9.93
CA SER A 23 26.57 2.17 -10.35
C SER A 23 27.65 1.87 -9.31
N ILE A 24 28.80 1.43 -9.79
CA ILE A 24 29.99 1.10 -8.99
C ILE A 24 31.14 1.95 -9.51
N ALA A 25 31.59 2.95 -8.72
CA ALA A 25 32.65 3.86 -9.09
C ALA A 25 33.63 4.05 -7.94
N PHE A 26 34.86 3.56 -8.12
CA PHE A 26 35.98 3.80 -7.19
C PHE A 26 37.31 3.63 -7.90
N GLY A 27 38.29 4.50 -7.63
CA GLY A 27 39.55 4.50 -8.33
C GLY A 27 39.35 4.59 -9.84
N ASN A 28 39.91 3.64 -10.58
CA ASN A 28 39.75 3.53 -12.03
C ASN A 28 38.59 2.58 -12.45
N THR A 29 37.81 2.09 -11.49
CA THR A 29 36.70 1.20 -11.76
C THR A 29 35.43 2.01 -11.92
N ASN A 30 34.75 1.81 -13.08
CA ASN A 30 33.42 2.37 -13.35
C ASN A 30 32.61 1.26 -14.04
N LYS A 31 31.64 0.70 -13.31
CA LYS A 31 30.79 -0.39 -13.79
C LYS A 31 29.36 -0.15 -13.40
N THR A 32 28.44 -0.75 -14.15
CA THR A 32 27.01 -0.79 -13.83
C THR A 32 26.60 -2.26 -13.68
N ALA A 33 25.94 -2.56 -12.58
CA ALA A 33 25.31 -3.85 -12.33
C ALA A 33 23.81 -3.73 -12.52
N ASP A 34 23.24 -4.63 -13.32
CA ASP A 34 21.82 -4.63 -13.65
C ASP A 34 21.18 -5.90 -13.10
N THR A 35 19.92 -5.78 -12.69
CA THR A 35 19.14 -6.91 -12.19
C THR A 35 17.65 -6.74 -12.41
N ASP A 36 16.95 -7.86 -12.50
CA ASP A 36 15.51 -7.98 -12.52
C ASP A 36 15.07 -8.67 -11.23
N VAL A 37 14.14 -8.05 -10.49
CA VAL A 37 13.61 -8.59 -9.24
C VAL A 37 12.12 -8.80 -9.39
N LYS A 38 11.64 -9.97 -9.01
CA LYS A 38 10.21 -10.28 -8.97
C LYS A 38 9.70 -10.14 -7.54
N GLN A 39 8.69 -9.30 -7.35
CA GLN A 39 7.99 -9.12 -6.10
C GLN A 39 6.54 -9.59 -6.23
N GLN A 40 6.05 -10.32 -5.23
CA GLN A 40 4.66 -10.76 -5.14
C GLN A 40 4.07 -10.21 -3.86
N TYR A 41 2.85 -9.69 -3.97
CA TYR A 41 2.12 -9.11 -2.86
C TYR A 41 0.75 -9.78 -2.75
N LEU A 42 0.43 -10.26 -1.56
CA LEU A 42 -0.87 -10.84 -1.22
C LEU A 42 -1.45 -10.06 -0.04
N GLU A 43 -2.68 -9.58 -0.19
CA GLU A 43 -3.40 -8.92 0.88
C GLU A 43 -4.79 -9.56 1.05
N PHE A 44 -5.12 -9.88 2.27
CA PHE A 44 -6.47 -10.29 2.67
C PHE A 44 -7.00 -9.31 3.71
N ARG A 45 -8.15 -8.72 3.44
CA ARG A 45 -8.84 -7.79 4.32
C ARG A 45 -10.22 -8.35 4.66
N SER A 46 -10.55 -8.33 5.95
CA SER A 46 -11.84 -8.80 6.47
C SER A 46 -12.35 -7.79 7.48
N GLU A 47 -13.53 -7.23 7.25
CA GLU A 47 -14.11 -6.20 8.09
C GLU A 47 -15.62 -6.33 8.27
N GLY A 48 -16.08 -6.02 9.47
CA GLY A 48 -17.49 -5.83 9.78
C GLY A 48 -17.84 -4.34 9.84
N ALA A 49 -18.95 -3.95 9.26
CA ALA A 49 -19.44 -2.57 9.22
C ALA A 49 -20.92 -2.50 9.55
N LYS A 50 -21.34 -1.36 10.11
CA LYS A 50 -22.76 -1.07 10.33
C LYS A 50 -23.05 0.36 9.89
N THR A 51 -24.04 0.53 9.01
CA THR A 51 -24.46 1.84 8.54
C THR A 51 -25.64 2.36 9.37
N PHE A 52 -25.52 3.61 9.78
CA PHE A 52 -26.55 4.40 10.46
C PHE A 52 -26.94 5.57 9.58
N GLU A 53 -28.19 5.99 9.64
CA GLU A 53 -28.72 7.17 8.97
C GLU A 53 -29.29 8.15 10.03
N PRO A 54 -28.41 8.95 10.70
CA PRO A 54 -28.86 9.83 11.77
C PRO A 54 -29.73 11.01 11.29
N SER A 55 -29.64 11.34 9.99
CA SER A 55 -30.50 12.35 9.35
C SER A 55 -30.63 12.05 7.86
N GLU A 56 -31.61 12.65 7.22
CA GLU A 56 -31.81 12.52 5.78
C GLU A 56 -30.55 12.90 4.99
N GLY A 57 -30.11 11.98 4.12
CA GLY A 57 -28.93 12.16 3.27
C GLY A 57 -27.58 11.92 3.96
N LEU A 58 -27.52 11.72 5.28
CA LEU A 58 -26.27 11.44 5.99
C LEU A 58 -26.20 9.98 6.41
N LYS A 59 -25.18 9.27 5.92
CA LYS A 59 -24.83 7.91 6.35
C LYS A 59 -23.52 7.92 7.13
N VAL A 60 -23.54 7.25 8.26
CA VAL A 60 -22.38 7.08 9.14
C VAL A 60 -22.12 5.58 9.28
N THR A 61 -20.94 5.12 8.84
CA THR A 61 -20.60 3.70 8.79
C THR A 61 -19.32 3.44 9.57
N PRO A 62 -19.39 3.17 10.88
CA PRO A 62 -18.26 2.60 11.60
C PRO A 62 -17.96 1.19 11.10
N TYR A 63 -16.67 0.85 11.05
CA TYR A 63 -16.21 -0.48 10.69
C TYR A 63 -14.96 -0.88 11.47
N ALA A 64 -14.78 -2.18 11.64
CA ALA A 64 -13.60 -2.75 12.27
C ALA A 64 -13.25 -4.09 11.62
N GLY A 65 -11.97 -4.43 11.59
CA GLY A 65 -11.51 -5.66 10.98
C GLY A 65 -10.02 -5.89 11.13
N VAL A 66 -9.52 -6.76 10.25
CA VAL A 66 -8.11 -7.14 10.17
C VAL A 66 -7.65 -7.15 8.72
N LYS A 67 -6.38 -6.86 8.51
CA LYS A 67 -5.70 -6.93 7.23
C LYS A 67 -4.43 -7.78 7.39
N LEU A 68 -4.34 -8.85 6.60
CA LEU A 68 -3.15 -9.67 6.47
C LEU A 68 -2.43 -9.24 5.20
N ARG A 69 -1.13 -8.94 5.30
CA ARG A 69 -0.26 -8.62 4.15
C ARG A 69 0.90 -9.59 4.12
N HIS A 70 1.22 -10.11 2.95
CA HIS A 70 2.36 -10.96 2.73
C HIS A 70 3.08 -10.55 1.46
N THR A 71 4.34 -10.18 1.58
CA THR A 71 5.20 -9.79 0.46
C THR A 71 6.30 -10.84 0.32
N LEU A 72 6.48 -11.33 -0.90
CA LEU A 72 7.58 -12.19 -1.29
C LEU A 72 8.43 -11.43 -2.31
N GLU A 73 9.71 -11.30 -2.04
CA GLU A 73 10.68 -10.74 -2.95
C GLU A 73 11.66 -11.83 -3.37
N GLY A 74 11.75 -12.08 -4.66
CA GLY A 74 12.66 -13.09 -5.24
C GLY A 74 14.11 -12.76 -4.93
N GLY A 75 14.94 -13.79 -4.79
CA GLY A 75 16.39 -13.64 -4.86
C GLY A 75 16.80 -13.23 -6.28
N TYR A 76 17.93 -12.57 -6.40
CA TYR A 76 18.45 -12.14 -7.69
C TYR A 76 19.98 -12.22 -7.78
N GLN A 77 20.46 -12.21 -9.00
CA GLN A 77 21.87 -12.08 -9.34
C GLN A 77 22.04 -10.90 -10.29
N GLU A 78 22.89 -9.96 -9.89
CA GLU A 78 23.26 -8.84 -10.77
C GLU A 78 24.12 -9.34 -11.94
N ARG A 79 24.10 -8.57 -13.03
CA ARG A 79 24.86 -8.81 -14.26
C ARG A 79 25.69 -7.59 -14.61
N ASN A 80 26.66 -7.76 -15.51
CA ASN A 80 27.44 -6.68 -16.17
C ASN A 80 28.56 -6.04 -15.32
N ALA A 81 28.67 -6.34 -14.03
CA ALA A 81 29.74 -5.80 -13.17
C ALA A 81 30.83 -6.84 -12.80
N GLY A 82 30.72 -8.10 -13.28
CA GLY A 82 31.72 -9.16 -13.00
C GLY A 82 31.75 -9.50 -11.51
N ASP A 83 32.96 -9.52 -10.92
CA ASP A 83 33.15 -9.86 -9.51
C ASP A 83 32.41 -8.94 -8.51
N PHE A 84 31.97 -7.79 -8.95
CA PHE A 84 31.21 -6.82 -8.16
C PHE A 84 29.69 -7.01 -8.25
N ASN A 85 29.20 -7.99 -9.02
CA ASN A 85 27.80 -8.36 -9.03
C ASN A 85 27.36 -8.86 -7.65
N LEU A 86 26.18 -8.45 -7.20
CA LEU A 86 25.56 -8.97 -5.99
C LEU A 86 24.70 -10.19 -6.31
N ASN A 87 24.81 -11.19 -5.46
CA ASN A 87 23.88 -12.31 -5.34
C ASN A 87 23.07 -12.10 -4.07
N MET A 88 21.75 -11.95 -4.20
CA MET A 88 20.84 -11.69 -3.10
C MET A 88 19.90 -12.87 -2.91
N ASN A 89 19.71 -13.33 -1.67
CA ASN A 89 18.69 -14.35 -1.40
C ASN A 89 17.26 -13.73 -1.47
N SER A 90 16.25 -14.61 -1.57
CA SER A 90 14.85 -14.19 -1.47
C SER A 90 14.53 -13.68 -0.06
N GLY A 91 13.52 -12.84 0.03
CA GLY A 91 13.01 -12.31 1.28
C GLY A 91 11.49 -12.42 1.36
N SER A 92 10.97 -12.42 2.57
CA SER A 92 9.53 -12.36 2.83
C SER A 92 9.22 -11.43 3.99
N GLU A 93 8.06 -10.82 3.91
CA GLU A 93 7.52 -9.96 4.95
C GLU A 93 6.04 -10.32 5.16
N THR A 94 5.63 -10.45 6.40
CA THR A 94 4.24 -10.72 6.78
C THR A 94 3.82 -9.75 7.87
N ALA A 95 2.69 -9.08 7.66
CA ALA A 95 2.12 -8.17 8.63
C ALA A 95 0.64 -8.48 8.84
N VAL A 96 0.19 -8.37 10.08
CA VAL A 96 -1.22 -8.41 10.47
C VAL A 96 -1.55 -7.08 11.13
N ASP A 97 -2.49 -6.35 10.53
CA ASP A 97 -2.91 -5.04 11.00
C ASP A 97 -4.35 -5.09 11.49
N SER A 98 -4.63 -4.39 12.57
CA SER A 98 -6.00 -4.09 12.94
C SER A 98 -6.52 -2.92 12.09
N ILE A 99 -7.82 -2.91 11.85
CA ILE A 99 -8.52 -1.84 11.14
C ILE A 99 -9.64 -1.35 12.02
N VAL A 100 -9.69 -0.05 12.26
CA VAL A 100 -10.84 0.64 12.86
C VAL A 100 -11.08 1.89 12.05
N GLY A 101 -12.29 2.10 11.60
CA GLY A 101 -12.60 3.23 10.75
C GLY A 101 -14.02 3.73 10.84
N LEU A 102 -14.21 4.89 10.24
CA LEU A 102 -15.48 5.57 10.11
C LEU A 102 -15.59 6.12 8.69
N LYS A 103 -16.67 5.77 8.00
CA LYS A 103 -17.06 6.38 6.72
C LYS A 103 -18.25 7.29 6.95
N LEU A 104 -18.18 8.47 6.36
CA LEU A 104 -19.26 9.45 6.32
C LEU A 104 -19.62 9.68 4.86
N ASP A 105 -20.90 9.53 4.53
CA ASP A 105 -21.42 9.81 3.21
C ASP A 105 -22.60 10.75 3.36
N TYR A 106 -22.55 11.87 2.66
CA TYR A 106 -23.60 12.87 2.64
C TYR A 106 -24.12 13.08 1.22
N ALA A 107 -25.40 12.88 1.02
CA ALA A 107 -26.12 13.22 -0.20
C ALA A 107 -26.90 14.51 0.02
N GLY A 108 -26.34 15.61 -0.44
CA GLY A 108 -26.98 16.93 -0.35
C GLY A 108 -28.06 17.11 -1.40
N LYS A 109 -28.72 18.27 -1.35
CA LYS A 109 -29.67 18.72 -2.37
C LYS A 109 -28.90 19.28 -3.58
N ASP A 110 -29.60 19.41 -4.70
CA ASP A 110 -29.08 20.04 -5.92
C ASP A 110 -27.82 19.43 -6.52
N GLY A 111 -27.65 18.11 -6.35
CA GLY A 111 -26.58 17.35 -6.99
C GLY A 111 -25.25 17.36 -6.24
N TRP A 112 -25.16 17.92 -5.06
CA TRP A 112 -23.97 17.88 -4.21
C TRP A 112 -23.93 16.60 -3.36
N SER A 113 -22.75 16.05 -3.21
CA SER A 113 -22.47 14.97 -2.27
C SER A 113 -21.07 15.14 -1.69
N ALA A 114 -20.86 14.62 -0.50
CA ALA A 114 -19.57 14.63 0.16
C ALA A 114 -19.33 13.27 0.83
N SER A 115 -18.08 12.87 0.91
CA SER A 115 -17.66 11.65 1.61
C SER A 115 -16.40 11.92 2.41
N ALA A 116 -16.25 11.21 3.52
CA ALA A 116 -15.03 11.21 4.30
C ALA A 116 -14.75 9.81 4.85
N THR A 117 -13.49 9.43 4.91
CA THR A 117 -13.04 8.19 5.55
C THR A 117 -11.93 8.52 6.53
N LEU A 118 -12.08 8.05 7.75
CA LEU A 118 -11.05 8.03 8.77
C LEU A 118 -10.80 6.58 9.13
N GLU A 119 -9.59 6.09 8.90
CA GLU A 119 -9.19 4.72 9.23
C GLU A 119 -7.87 4.76 9.96
N GLY A 120 -7.71 3.91 10.95
CA GLY A 120 -6.46 3.70 11.65
C GLY A 120 -6.47 2.37 12.36
N GLY A 121 -5.28 1.92 12.77
CA GLY A 121 -5.14 0.72 13.56
C GLY A 121 -3.67 0.38 13.79
N PRO A 122 -3.37 -0.13 15.00
CA PRO A 122 -2.04 -0.64 15.28
C PRO A 122 -1.76 -1.91 14.48
N ASN A 123 -0.49 -2.08 14.12
CA ASN A 123 0.02 -3.36 13.66
C ASN A 123 -0.03 -4.36 14.83
N LEU A 124 -0.61 -5.52 14.60
CA LEU A 124 -0.75 -6.59 15.59
C LEU A 124 0.43 -7.57 15.57
N SER A 125 1.01 -7.77 14.37
CA SER A 125 2.15 -8.66 14.19
C SER A 125 2.91 -8.27 12.94
N TYR A 126 4.23 -8.28 13.04
CA TYR A 126 5.14 -8.03 11.93
C TYR A 126 6.30 -9.01 11.98
N ALA A 127 6.53 -9.70 10.89
CA ALA A 127 7.65 -10.62 10.73
C ALA A 127 8.32 -10.39 9.37
N LYS A 128 9.64 -10.27 9.38
CA LYS A 128 10.47 -10.07 8.19
C LYS A 128 11.63 -11.06 8.21
N SER A 129 11.88 -11.71 7.08
CA SER A 129 13.05 -12.58 6.94
C SER A 129 14.32 -11.76 6.80
N GLN A 130 15.42 -12.25 7.38
CA GLN A 130 16.75 -11.67 7.17
C GLN A 130 17.20 -11.93 5.72
N ARG A 131 17.58 -10.87 5.04
CA ARG A 131 18.19 -10.97 3.72
C ARG A 131 19.71 -10.96 3.82
N THR A 132 20.35 -11.75 2.97
CA THR A 132 21.79 -11.83 2.86
C THR A 132 22.23 -11.66 1.41
N ALA A 133 23.37 -11.02 1.22
CA ALA A 133 24.00 -10.87 -0.08
C ALA A 133 25.45 -11.33 -0.04
N SER A 134 25.99 -11.65 -1.21
CA SER A 134 27.41 -11.90 -1.45
C SER A 134 27.83 -11.25 -2.76
N LEU A 135 29.10 -10.87 -2.87
CA LEU A 135 29.70 -10.49 -4.15
C LEU A 135 30.05 -11.73 -4.96
N ALA A 136 29.90 -11.67 -6.28
CA ALA A 136 30.24 -12.79 -7.17
C ALA A 136 31.72 -13.19 -7.05
N GLY A 137 32.65 -12.22 -6.92
CA GLY A 137 34.08 -12.44 -6.69
C GLY A 137 34.43 -12.94 -5.29
N ALA A 138 33.49 -12.96 -4.34
CA ALA A 138 33.66 -13.40 -2.95
C ALA A 138 32.45 -14.21 -2.47
N GLY A 139 31.97 -15.15 -3.21
CA GLY A 139 30.74 -15.89 -3.02
C GLY A 139 30.59 -16.61 -1.68
N SER A 140 31.71 -16.93 -1.00
CA SER A 140 31.68 -17.48 0.35
C SER A 140 31.50 -16.47 1.47
N GLN A 141 31.62 -15.18 1.16
CA GLN A 141 31.46 -14.08 2.10
C GLN A 141 30.05 -13.51 1.99
N HIS A 142 29.22 -13.78 3.00
CA HIS A 142 27.85 -13.26 3.08
C HIS A 142 27.77 -12.11 4.07
N PHE A 143 26.96 -11.11 3.75
CA PHE A 143 26.63 -10.02 4.65
C PHE A 143 25.12 -9.81 4.72
N ASN A 144 24.64 -9.37 5.87
CA ASN A 144 23.24 -9.06 6.07
C ASN A 144 22.88 -7.76 5.37
N VAL A 145 21.74 -7.75 4.71
CA VAL A 145 21.16 -6.55 4.10
C VAL A 145 19.93 -6.15 4.88
N ASP A 146 19.98 -4.94 5.39
CA ASP A 146 18.85 -4.28 6.02
C ASP A 146 18.45 -3.08 5.16
N ASP A 147 17.19 -3.03 4.74
CA ASP A 147 16.65 -1.92 3.96
C ASP A 147 16.25 -0.72 4.84
N GLY A 148 16.46 -0.81 6.16
CA GLY A 148 16.11 0.23 7.13
C GLY A 148 14.61 0.41 7.35
N GLN A 149 13.77 -0.39 6.68
CA GLN A 149 12.32 -0.34 6.92
C GLN A 149 11.98 -0.93 8.27
N LYS A 150 11.30 -0.15 9.07
CA LYS A 150 10.73 -0.58 10.35
C LYS A 150 9.26 -0.85 10.12
N GLY A 151 8.91 -2.12 10.13
CA GLY A 151 7.51 -2.52 10.15
C GLY A 151 6.89 -2.34 11.52
N GLY A 152 5.59 -2.32 11.54
CA GLY A 152 4.81 -2.10 12.76
C GLY A 152 4.51 -0.61 13.00
N GLY A 153 3.70 -0.34 13.98
CA GLY A 153 3.25 1.02 14.29
C GLY A 153 1.76 1.20 14.03
N ILE A 154 1.36 2.43 13.81
CA ILE A 154 -0.03 2.78 13.54
C ILE A 154 -0.16 3.13 12.06
N ASN A 155 -0.99 2.38 11.36
CA ASN A 155 -1.40 2.69 10.00
C ASN A 155 -2.60 3.63 10.03
N SER A 156 -2.70 4.54 9.09
CA SER A 156 -3.79 5.50 9.02
C SER A 156 -4.12 5.88 7.58
N LEU A 157 -5.42 6.13 7.35
CA LEU A 157 -5.94 6.68 6.12
C LEU A 157 -6.97 7.75 6.47
N THR A 158 -6.79 8.93 5.91
CA THR A 158 -7.79 9.99 5.90
C THR A 158 -8.07 10.35 4.46
N SER A 159 -9.33 10.32 4.07
CA SER A 159 -9.75 10.80 2.76
C SER A 159 -11.01 11.63 2.86
N VAL A 160 -11.12 12.63 2.02
CA VAL A 160 -12.31 13.47 1.87
C VAL A 160 -12.58 13.67 0.39
N GLY A 161 -13.84 13.64 0.02
CA GLY A 161 -14.29 13.87 -1.34
C GLY A 161 -15.53 14.73 -1.37
N VAL A 162 -15.60 15.61 -2.37
CA VAL A 162 -16.79 16.41 -2.67
C VAL A 162 -17.11 16.24 -4.15
N LYS A 163 -18.36 15.93 -4.44
CA LYS A 163 -18.85 15.73 -5.80
C LYS A 163 -20.06 16.61 -6.07
N TYR A 164 -20.04 17.25 -7.22
CA TYR A 164 -21.21 17.87 -7.82
C TYR A 164 -21.61 17.12 -9.08
N SER A 165 -22.88 16.81 -9.24
CA SER A 165 -23.44 16.15 -10.42
C SER A 165 -24.66 16.86 -10.93
N SER A 166 -24.67 17.23 -12.19
CA SER A 166 -25.84 17.70 -12.94
C SER A 166 -26.19 16.69 -14.05
N LYS A 167 -27.24 17.00 -14.83
CA LYS A 167 -27.61 16.13 -15.98
C LYS A 167 -26.52 16.04 -17.05
N GLU A 168 -25.69 17.08 -17.20
CA GLU A 168 -24.72 17.21 -18.30
C GLU A 168 -23.27 17.20 -17.84
N SER A 169 -23.01 17.37 -16.55
CA SER A 169 -21.64 17.46 -16.04
C SER A 169 -21.49 16.91 -14.62
N SER A 170 -20.30 16.47 -14.30
CA SER A 170 -19.91 16.16 -12.91
C SER A 170 -18.50 16.67 -12.62
N LEU A 171 -18.33 17.14 -11.40
CA LEU A 171 -17.06 17.57 -10.84
C LEU A 171 -16.82 16.78 -9.56
N ASN A 172 -15.63 16.21 -9.40
CA ASN A 172 -15.23 15.48 -8.21
C ASN A 172 -13.86 15.97 -7.75
N LEU A 173 -13.77 16.34 -6.48
CA LEU A 173 -12.52 16.71 -5.82
C LEU A 173 -12.30 15.76 -4.66
N ASP A 174 -11.19 15.03 -4.69
CA ASP A 174 -10.77 14.08 -3.67
C ASP A 174 -9.41 14.48 -3.10
N ALA A 175 -9.24 14.34 -1.81
CA ALA A 175 -7.96 14.47 -1.13
C ALA A 175 -7.75 13.30 -0.16
N TYR A 176 -6.52 12.83 -0.07
CA TYR A 176 -6.18 11.74 0.84
C TYR A 176 -4.82 11.97 1.51
N ASN A 177 -4.68 11.36 2.68
CA ASN A 177 -3.42 11.18 3.38
C ASN A 177 -3.39 9.76 3.92
N TRP A 178 -2.38 9.01 3.54
CA TRP A 178 -2.20 7.62 3.88
C TRP A 178 -0.83 7.40 4.53
N LYS A 179 -0.78 6.55 5.53
CA LYS A 179 0.45 6.14 6.21
C LYS A 179 0.39 4.65 6.54
N GLU A 180 1.41 3.91 6.15
CA GLU A 180 1.57 2.48 6.45
C GLU A 180 3.05 2.13 6.57
N ASP A 181 3.45 1.42 7.64
CA ASP A 181 4.83 0.96 7.90
C ASP A 181 5.89 2.07 7.81
N GLY A 182 5.55 3.27 8.24
CA GLY A 182 6.46 4.43 8.20
C GLY A 182 6.54 5.13 6.84
N ILE A 183 5.91 4.58 5.81
CA ILE A 183 5.74 5.22 4.50
C ILE A 183 4.47 6.07 4.55
N SER A 184 4.51 7.25 3.98
CA SER A 184 3.34 8.13 3.88
C SER A 184 3.19 8.67 2.48
N ASP A 185 1.95 8.80 2.04
CA ASP A 185 1.58 9.42 0.77
C ASP A 185 0.36 10.32 0.97
N LYS A 186 0.29 11.36 0.19
CA LYS A 186 -0.82 12.31 0.18
C LYS A 186 -1.06 12.82 -1.23
N GLY A 187 -2.30 13.02 -1.57
CA GLY A 187 -2.66 13.50 -2.89
C GLY A 187 -3.98 14.24 -2.93
N VAL A 188 -4.13 14.98 -4.00
CA VAL A 188 -5.38 15.64 -4.36
C VAL A 188 -5.66 15.33 -5.82
N MET A 189 -6.89 14.96 -6.11
CA MET A 189 -7.35 14.63 -7.45
C MET A 189 -8.62 15.42 -7.80
N LEU A 190 -8.60 16.04 -8.97
CA LEU A 190 -9.75 16.74 -9.53
C LEU A 190 -10.16 16.04 -10.83
N ASN A 191 -11.40 15.59 -10.89
CA ASN A 191 -12.01 15.00 -12.08
C ASN A 191 -13.19 15.83 -12.54
N PHE A 192 -13.19 16.16 -13.83
CA PHE A 192 -14.31 16.80 -14.48
C PHE A 192 -14.78 15.95 -15.67
N LYS A 193 -16.08 15.73 -15.74
CA LYS A 193 -16.73 15.03 -16.86
C LYS A 193 -17.87 15.87 -17.40
N LYS A 194 -17.92 16.03 -18.72
CA LYS A 194 -19.05 16.65 -19.43
C LYS A 194 -19.58 15.66 -20.48
N THR A 195 -20.89 15.53 -20.56
CA THR A 195 -21.59 14.73 -21.59
C THR A 195 -22.19 15.73 -22.58
N PHE A 196 -21.94 15.51 -23.86
CA PHE A 196 -22.43 16.33 -24.98
C PHE A 196 -23.61 15.66 -25.64
#